data_af81815ca093a0539461a2d30ef5eef5
#
_entry.id   af81815ca093a0539461a2d30ef5eef5
#
_cell.length_a   1.000
_cell.length_b   1.000
_cell.length_c   1.000
_cell.angle_alpha   90.00
_cell.angle_beta   90.00
_cell.angle_gamma   90.00
#
_symmetry.space_group_name_H-M   'P 1'
#
loop_
_entity.id
_entity.type
_entity.pdbx_description
1 polymer ?
#
loop_
_entity_poly.entity_id
_entity_poly.type
_entity_poly.pdbx_seq_one_letter_code
_entity_poly.pdbx_strand_id
1 'polypeptide(L)'
;YRSPILFPNVGSTWQKKMNINGKEYQTRQHGFAREKEFTCVEEGTEKLRYRLMSDEETRKYYPFDFVLWITYELREKEVLVSWEVENRSGEVMSFTIGGHPGFRFEKEGEQKEDYELYFPENTEFTATAVDLVNGTGKPGETDRSYAGVK
;
A
#
# COMPACT_ATOMS: atom_id res chain seq x y z
N TYR A 1 9.99 -8.49 4.68
CA TYR A 1 9.42 -7.46 3.79
C TYR A 1 10.47 -6.39 3.55
N ARG A 2 10.56 -5.87 2.31
CA ARG A 2 11.57 -4.87 1.91
C ARG A 2 10.99 -3.46 1.83
N SER A 3 9.68 -3.32 1.66
CA SER A 3 9.00 -2.03 1.53
C SER A 3 7.61 -2.08 2.18
N PRO A 4 7.14 -0.97 2.78
CA PRO A 4 5.79 -0.89 3.35
C PRO A 4 4.70 -0.66 2.29
N ILE A 5 5.02 -0.64 1.00
CA ILE A 5 4.07 -0.38 -0.07
C ILE A 5 3.27 -1.62 -0.46
N LEU A 6 1.96 -1.48 -0.62
CA LEU A 6 1.04 -2.51 -1.06
C LEU A 6 0.57 -2.17 -2.47
N PHE A 7 0.92 -3.01 -3.45
CA PHE A 7 0.59 -2.83 -4.86
C PHE A 7 0.80 -4.14 -5.64
N PRO A 8 -0.02 -4.50 -6.62
CA PRO A 8 -1.15 -3.75 -7.18
C PRO A 8 -2.50 -4.01 -6.49
N ASN A 9 -2.51 -4.73 -5.38
CA ASN A 9 -3.71 -4.92 -4.56
C ASN A 9 -3.42 -4.75 -3.07
N VAL A 10 -4.41 -4.22 -2.35
CA VAL A 10 -4.42 -4.13 -0.89
C VAL A 10 -5.31 -5.24 -0.33
N GLY A 11 -4.84 -5.95 0.69
CA GLY A 11 -5.54 -7.12 1.22
C GLY A 11 -5.39 -8.34 0.33
N SER A 12 -6.31 -9.28 0.48
CA SER A 12 -6.42 -10.47 -0.36
C SER A 12 -7.58 -10.31 -1.35
N THR A 13 -7.46 -10.93 -2.50
CA THR A 13 -8.57 -11.09 -3.44
C THR A 13 -9.28 -12.42 -3.19
N TRP A 14 -10.54 -12.51 -3.63
CA TRP A 14 -11.31 -13.74 -3.52
C TRP A 14 -10.55 -14.92 -4.15
N GLN A 15 -10.42 -16.01 -3.42
CA GLN A 15 -9.68 -17.21 -3.82
C GLN A 15 -8.24 -16.94 -4.30
N LYS A 16 -7.64 -15.80 -3.92
CA LYS A 16 -6.32 -15.35 -4.39
C LYS A 16 -6.22 -15.22 -5.90
N LYS A 17 -7.28 -14.78 -6.54
CA LYS A 17 -7.40 -14.64 -7.98
C LYS A 17 -7.99 -13.30 -8.38
N MET A 18 -7.63 -12.84 -9.56
CA MET A 18 -8.16 -11.63 -10.19
C MET A 18 -8.45 -11.94 -11.67
N ASN A 19 -9.61 -11.51 -12.15
CA ASN A 19 -9.91 -11.58 -13.58
C ASN A 19 -9.55 -10.24 -14.22
N ILE A 20 -8.69 -10.29 -15.23
CA ILE A 20 -8.29 -9.11 -16.01
C ILE A 20 -8.54 -9.46 -17.47
N ASN A 21 -9.43 -8.70 -18.11
CA ASN A 21 -9.79 -8.90 -19.53
C ASN A 21 -10.17 -10.35 -19.89
N GLY A 22 -10.93 -11.01 -19.00
CA GLY A 22 -11.40 -12.38 -19.20
C GLY A 22 -10.38 -13.47 -18.86
N LYS A 23 -9.16 -13.12 -18.49
CA LYS A 23 -8.12 -14.05 -18.08
C LYS A 23 -7.90 -14.00 -16.56
N GLU A 24 -7.75 -15.18 -15.95
CA GLU A 24 -7.51 -15.32 -14.53
C GLU A 24 -6.01 -15.25 -14.20
N TYR A 25 -5.67 -14.46 -13.18
CA TYR A 25 -4.32 -14.29 -12.66
C TYR A 25 -4.30 -14.61 -11.16
N GLN A 26 -3.25 -15.28 -10.71
CA GLN A 26 -3.03 -15.51 -9.28
C GLN A 26 -2.56 -14.22 -8.62
N THR A 27 -3.08 -13.95 -7.43
CA THR A 27 -2.68 -12.79 -6.63
C THR A 27 -2.02 -13.23 -5.32
N ARG A 28 -1.29 -12.29 -4.73
CA ARG A 28 -0.73 -12.43 -3.39
C ARG A 28 -1.41 -11.43 -2.46
N GLN A 29 -1.48 -11.76 -1.17
CA GLN A 29 -1.92 -10.79 -0.18
C GLN A 29 -1.03 -9.55 -0.24
N HIS A 30 -1.65 -8.37 -0.41
CA HIS A 30 -0.98 -7.08 -0.55
C HIS A 30 -0.13 -6.93 -1.82
N GLY A 31 -0.36 -7.74 -2.83
CA GLY A 31 0.39 -7.70 -4.07
C GLY A 31 1.84 -8.14 -3.93
N PHE A 32 2.68 -7.68 -4.82
CA PHE A 32 4.09 -8.10 -4.91
C PHE A 32 5.09 -6.97 -4.67
N ALA A 33 4.68 -5.70 -4.71
CA ALA A 33 5.64 -4.59 -4.67
C ALA A 33 6.54 -4.60 -3.42
N ARG A 34 5.99 -4.99 -2.26
CA ARG A 34 6.75 -5.08 -1.00
C ARG A 34 7.87 -6.14 -0.99
N GLU A 35 7.85 -7.06 -1.95
CA GLU A 35 8.83 -8.14 -2.09
C GLU A 35 9.87 -7.86 -3.18
N LYS A 36 9.61 -6.85 -4.01
CA LYS A 36 10.48 -6.44 -5.11
C LYS A 36 11.56 -5.47 -4.65
N GLU A 37 12.65 -5.45 -5.38
CA GLU A 37 13.72 -4.49 -5.22
C GLU A 37 13.42 -3.23 -6.03
N PHE A 38 13.52 -2.08 -5.37
CA PHE A 38 13.35 -0.78 -6.00
C PHE A 38 14.71 -0.18 -6.33
N THR A 39 14.81 0.46 -7.48
CA THR A 39 15.99 1.24 -7.86
C THR A 39 15.89 2.62 -7.21
N CYS A 40 16.89 3.03 -6.43
CA CYS A 40 17.05 4.41 -6.00
C CYS A 40 17.46 5.25 -7.23
N VAL A 41 16.66 6.26 -7.56
CA VAL A 41 16.88 7.14 -8.72
C VAL A 41 17.22 8.56 -8.35
N GLU A 42 16.96 8.94 -7.10
CA GLU A 42 17.33 10.22 -6.53
C GLU A 42 17.68 10.01 -5.06
N GLU A 43 18.86 10.47 -4.68
CA GLU A 43 19.35 10.42 -3.31
C GLU A 43 19.90 11.79 -2.93
N GLY A 44 19.25 12.43 -1.96
CA GLY A 44 19.63 13.71 -1.39
C GLY A 44 19.54 13.68 0.12
N THR A 45 19.89 14.79 0.76
CA THR A 45 19.87 14.92 2.23
C THR A 45 18.46 14.88 2.82
N GLU A 46 17.47 15.36 2.07
CA GLU A 46 16.09 15.47 2.53
C GLU A 46 15.10 14.74 1.61
N LYS A 47 15.59 14.10 0.54
CA LYS A 47 14.75 13.44 -0.44
C LYS A 47 15.36 12.15 -0.95
N LEU A 48 14.53 11.10 -1.00
CA LEU A 48 14.83 9.82 -1.64
C LEU A 48 13.71 9.50 -2.62
N ARG A 49 14.07 9.09 -3.83
CA ARG A 49 13.08 8.62 -4.81
C ARG A 49 13.45 7.25 -5.33
N TYR A 50 12.51 6.34 -5.25
CA TYR A 50 12.63 4.96 -5.68
C TYR A 50 11.70 4.64 -6.84
N ARG A 51 12.11 3.69 -7.67
CA ARG A 51 11.36 3.23 -8.83
C ARG A 51 11.28 1.72 -8.87
N LEU A 52 10.07 1.20 -9.11
CA LEU A 52 9.82 -0.18 -9.51
C LEU A 52 9.18 -0.17 -10.90
N MET A 53 9.74 -0.92 -11.84
CA MET A 53 9.16 -1.11 -13.17
C MET A 53 8.58 -2.51 -13.28
N SER A 54 7.54 -2.66 -14.12
CA SER A 54 7.07 -3.98 -14.53
C SER A 54 8.19 -4.77 -15.22
N ASP A 55 8.20 -6.05 -15.00
CA ASP A 55 9.10 -7.01 -15.60
C ASP A 55 8.34 -8.27 -16.06
N GLU A 56 9.03 -9.24 -16.65
CA GLU A 56 8.40 -10.50 -17.10
C GLU A 56 7.79 -11.28 -15.93
N GLU A 57 8.36 -11.17 -14.73
CA GLU A 57 7.84 -11.84 -13.56
C GLU A 57 6.55 -11.17 -13.06
N THR A 58 6.52 -9.84 -12.96
CA THR A 58 5.32 -9.11 -12.51
C THR A 58 4.16 -9.31 -13.46
N ARG A 59 4.40 -9.40 -14.78
CA ARG A 59 3.36 -9.65 -15.80
C ARG A 59 2.67 -11.00 -15.67
N LYS A 60 3.29 -11.98 -15.02
CA LYS A 60 2.65 -13.29 -14.73
C LYS A 60 1.48 -13.16 -13.74
N TYR A 61 1.52 -12.14 -12.88
CA TYR A 61 0.50 -11.88 -11.86
C TYR A 61 -0.38 -10.68 -12.17
N TYR A 62 0.18 -9.70 -12.89
CA TYR A 62 -0.46 -8.43 -13.20
C TYR A 62 0.01 -7.97 -14.58
N PRO A 63 -0.79 -8.21 -15.65
CA PRO A 63 -0.32 -8.16 -17.05
C PRO A 63 -0.26 -6.75 -17.62
N PHE A 64 0.19 -5.79 -16.84
CA PHE A 64 0.32 -4.41 -17.26
C PHE A 64 1.75 -3.93 -17.21
N ASP A 65 2.07 -3.01 -18.10
CA ASP A 65 3.30 -2.24 -18.04
C ASP A 65 3.08 -1.00 -17.17
N PHE A 66 3.86 -0.87 -16.13
CA PHE A 66 3.76 0.23 -15.18
C PHE A 66 5.11 0.70 -14.69
N VAL A 67 5.13 1.90 -14.13
CA VAL A 67 6.18 2.38 -13.26
C VAL A 67 5.54 2.84 -11.96
N LEU A 68 6.02 2.31 -10.85
CA LEU A 68 5.65 2.75 -9.49
C LEU A 68 6.81 3.55 -8.92
N TRP A 69 6.53 4.78 -8.55
CA TRP A 69 7.45 5.66 -7.88
C TRP A 69 7.07 5.80 -6.41
N ILE A 70 8.08 5.85 -5.54
CA ILE A 70 7.93 6.18 -4.13
C ILE A 70 8.92 7.29 -3.83
N THR A 71 8.40 8.41 -3.35
CA THR A 71 9.23 9.55 -2.93
C THR A 71 9.05 9.76 -1.44
N TYR A 72 10.14 9.85 -0.71
CA TYR A 72 10.21 10.27 0.67
C TYR A 72 10.86 11.64 0.73
N GLU A 73 10.22 12.59 1.40
CA GLU A 73 10.76 13.92 1.65
C GLU A 73 10.69 14.23 3.14
N LEU A 74 11.80 14.71 3.70
CA LEU A 74 11.85 15.26 5.04
C LEU A 74 11.49 16.74 4.96
N ARG A 75 10.51 17.16 5.75
CA ARG A 75 10.08 18.56 5.87
C ARG A 75 9.98 18.91 7.34
N GLU A 76 11.00 19.54 7.89
CA GLU A 76 11.07 19.89 9.31
C GLU A 76 10.83 18.67 10.24
N LYS A 77 9.59 18.49 10.72
CA LYS A 77 9.18 17.39 11.61
C LYS A 77 8.29 16.35 10.91
N GLU A 78 8.17 16.45 9.60
CA GLU A 78 7.28 15.60 8.81
C GLU A 78 8.09 14.72 7.87
N VAL A 79 7.59 13.54 7.61
CA VAL A 79 8.01 12.68 6.51
C VAL A 79 6.86 12.61 5.51
N LEU A 80 7.02 13.26 4.36
CA LEU A 80 6.06 13.15 3.27
C LEU A 80 6.40 11.92 2.45
N VAL A 81 5.41 11.04 2.27
CA VAL A 81 5.52 9.85 1.41
C VAL A 81 4.56 9.99 0.25
N SER A 82 5.08 10.11 -0.96
CA SER A 82 4.29 10.23 -2.18
C SER A 82 4.41 8.97 -3.03
N TRP A 83 3.29 8.51 -3.56
CA TRP A 83 3.22 7.39 -4.50
C TRP A 83 2.68 7.87 -5.84
N GLU A 84 3.36 7.48 -6.90
CA GLU A 84 2.96 7.79 -8.26
C GLU A 84 2.94 6.50 -9.07
N VAL A 85 1.84 6.22 -9.74
CA VAL A 85 1.69 5.05 -10.61
C VAL A 85 1.49 5.51 -12.03
N GLU A 86 2.46 5.21 -12.88
CA GLU A 86 2.42 5.48 -14.29
C GLU A 86 1.96 4.23 -15.05
N ASN A 87 0.84 4.32 -15.74
CA ASN A 87 0.39 3.26 -16.66
C ASN A 87 1.11 3.41 -18.00
N ARG A 88 1.87 2.40 -18.37
CA ARG A 88 2.56 2.30 -19.67
C ARG A 88 1.93 1.28 -20.61
N SER A 89 0.80 0.69 -20.21
CA SER A 89 0.02 -0.19 -21.05
C SER A 89 -0.85 0.61 -22.02
N GLY A 90 -1.25 0.01 -23.13
CA GLY A 90 -2.21 0.60 -24.07
C GLY A 90 -3.67 0.52 -23.62
N GLU A 91 -3.95 0.07 -22.40
CA GLU A 91 -5.28 -0.22 -21.89
C GLU A 91 -5.47 0.27 -20.44
N VAL A 92 -6.70 0.27 -19.95
CA VAL A 92 -7.02 0.71 -18.58
C VAL A 92 -6.41 -0.26 -17.57
N MET A 93 -5.62 0.28 -16.65
CA MET A 93 -4.96 -0.45 -15.58
C MET A 93 -5.65 -0.16 -14.25
N SER A 94 -6.36 -1.15 -13.71
CA SER A 94 -7.02 -1.03 -12.41
C SER A 94 -6.12 -1.57 -11.30
N PHE A 95 -5.97 -0.81 -10.22
CA PHE A 95 -5.17 -1.22 -9.06
C PHE A 95 -5.74 -0.64 -7.76
N THR A 96 -5.27 -1.17 -6.65
CA THR A 96 -5.36 -0.53 -5.33
C THR A 96 -3.96 -0.38 -4.76
N ILE A 97 -3.72 0.71 -4.04
CA ILE A 97 -2.43 1.03 -3.43
C ILE A 97 -2.62 1.39 -1.96
N GLY A 98 -1.66 1.05 -1.14
CA GLY A 98 -1.70 1.36 0.29
C GLY A 98 -0.33 1.30 0.95
N GLY A 99 -0.24 1.84 2.15
CA GLY A 99 0.94 1.78 3.01
C GLY A 99 0.71 0.85 4.18
N HIS A 100 1.77 0.13 4.57
CA HIS A 100 1.78 -0.72 5.76
C HIS A 100 3.03 -0.41 6.60
N PRO A 101 3.15 0.85 7.09
CA PRO A 101 4.32 1.26 7.85
C PRO A 101 4.36 0.53 9.20
N GLY A 102 5.57 0.18 9.63
CA GLY A 102 5.84 -0.24 10.99
C GLY A 102 6.47 0.92 11.76
N PHE A 103 5.88 1.28 12.89
CA PHE A 103 6.44 2.28 13.79
C PHE A 103 7.19 1.58 14.92
N ARG A 104 8.35 2.12 15.25
CA ARG A 104 9.18 1.63 16.33
C ARG A 104 9.01 2.54 17.54
N PHE A 105 8.87 1.94 18.71
CA PHE A 105 8.97 2.64 19.99
C PHE A 105 10.44 2.79 20.34
N GLU A 106 10.91 4.02 20.53
CA GLU A 106 12.36 4.28 20.58
C GLU A 106 12.90 4.49 21.99
N LYS A 107 12.05 4.86 22.94
CA LYS A 107 12.51 5.13 24.29
C LYS A 107 12.40 3.89 25.16
N GLU A 108 13.46 3.64 25.91
CA GLU A 108 13.50 2.55 26.89
C GLU A 108 12.39 2.72 27.93
N GLY A 109 11.58 1.69 28.11
CA GLY A 109 10.45 1.70 29.05
C GLY A 109 9.12 2.16 28.48
N GLU A 110 9.06 2.70 27.25
CA GLU A 110 7.79 3.02 26.60
C GLU A 110 7.05 1.76 26.14
N GLN A 111 5.73 1.79 26.28
CA GLN A 111 4.84 0.74 25.86
C GLN A 111 3.99 1.24 24.68
N LYS A 112 3.38 0.33 23.95
CA LYS A 112 2.49 0.66 22.82
C LYS A 112 1.37 1.62 23.25
N GLU A 113 0.90 1.48 24.47
CA GLU A 113 -0.18 2.24 25.08
C GLU A 113 0.20 3.71 25.37
N ASP A 114 1.49 4.05 25.33
CA ASP A 114 1.99 5.42 25.50
C ASP A 114 1.90 6.25 24.20
N TYR A 115 1.49 5.60 23.08
CA TYR A 115 1.39 6.23 21.77
C TYR A 115 -0.05 6.31 21.30
N GLU A 116 -0.38 7.42 20.67
CA GLU A 116 -1.69 7.69 20.09
C GLU A 116 -1.58 7.95 18.58
N LEU A 117 -2.58 7.54 17.82
CA LEU A 117 -2.78 7.99 16.44
C LEU A 117 -3.69 9.20 16.47
N TYR A 118 -3.12 10.37 16.23
CA TYR A 118 -3.87 11.62 16.16
C TYR A 118 -4.38 11.86 14.74
N PHE A 119 -5.66 12.12 14.62
CA PHE A 119 -6.30 12.57 13.40
C PHE A 119 -6.81 14.00 13.58
N PRO A 120 -6.72 14.87 12.55
CA PRO A 120 -7.29 16.22 12.64
C PRO A 120 -8.76 16.18 13.06
N GLU A 121 -9.20 17.22 13.76
CA GLU A 121 -10.60 17.37 14.15
C GLU A 121 -11.53 17.22 12.94
N ASN A 122 -12.68 16.57 13.15
CA ASN A 122 -13.67 16.24 12.11
C ASN A 122 -13.20 15.24 11.03
N THR A 123 -12.15 14.48 11.28
CA THR A 123 -11.81 13.35 10.41
C THR A 123 -12.79 12.22 10.67
N GLU A 124 -13.59 11.87 9.66
CA GLU A 124 -14.41 10.67 9.67
C GLU A 124 -13.82 9.65 8.71
N PHE A 125 -13.71 8.42 9.15
CA PHE A 125 -13.35 7.31 8.28
C PHE A 125 -14.16 6.08 8.65
N THR A 126 -14.44 5.29 7.65
CA THR A 126 -15.20 4.06 7.74
C THR A 126 -14.29 2.87 7.46
N ALA A 127 -14.25 1.93 8.37
CA ALA A 127 -13.57 0.68 8.16
C ALA A 127 -14.55 -0.38 7.63
N THR A 128 -14.16 -1.09 6.59
CA THR A 128 -14.91 -2.23 6.09
C THR A 128 -14.51 -3.48 6.87
N ALA A 129 -15.51 -4.25 7.31
CA ALA A 129 -15.29 -5.54 7.95
C ALA A 129 -14.45 -6.47 7.06
N VAL A 130 -13.56 -7.23 7.69
CA VAL A 130 -12.73 -8.20 6.98
C VAL A 130 -13.23 -9.61 7.25
N ASP A 131 -13.44 -10.38 6.20
CA ASP A 131 -13.62 -11.82 6.30
C ASP A 131 -12.26 -12.44 6.66
N LEU A 132 -12.12 -12.86 7.91
CA LEU A 132 -10.88 -13.43 8.42
C LEU A 132 -10.51 -14.78 7.78
N VAL A 133 -11.47 -15.47 7.19
CA VAL A 133 -11.24 -16.76 6.51
C VAL A 133 -10.64 -16.53 5.12
N ASN A 134 -11.21 -15.58 4.38
CA ASN A 134 -10.81 -15.30 3.00
C ASN A 134 -9.83 -14.12 2.89
N GLY A 135 -9.71 -13.29 3.93
CA GLY A 135 -8.87 -12.10 3.95
C GLY A 135 -9.38 -10.97 3.06
N THR A 136 -10.66 -11.00 2.69
CA THR A 136 -11.32 -10.03 1.81
C THR A 136 -12.25 -9.11 2.59
N GLY A 137 -12.54 -7.93 2.05
CA GLY A 137 -13.59 -7.08 2.60
C GLY A 137 -14.97 -7.74 2.46
N LYS A 138 -15.86 -7.49 3.42
CA LYS A 138 -17.26 -7.92 3.39
C LYS A 138 -18.11 -6.78 2.84
N PRO A 139 -18.65 -6.90 1.60
CA PRO A 139 -19.49 -5.86 1.04
C PRO A 139 -20.73 -5.63 1.88
N GLY A 140 -21.03 -4.36 2.19
CA GLY A 140 -22.24 -3.97 2.93
C GLY A 140 -22.15 -4.10 4.45
N GLU A 141 -21.10 -4.70 5.00
CA GLU A 141 -20.80 -4.68 6.42
C GLU A 141 -19.79 -3.56 6.72
N THR A 142 -20.29 -2.47 7.28
CA THR A 142 -19.48 -1.37 7.78
C THR A 142 -19.27 -1.58 9.27
N ASP A 143 -18.08 -1.96 9.67
CA ASP A 143 -17.85 -2.34 11.05
C ASP A 143 -17.77 -1.16 12.01
N ARG A 144 -17.20 -0.04 11.62
CA ARG A 144 -17.03 1.10 12.53
C ARG A 144 -16.85 2.40 11.76
N SER A 145 -17.62 3.41 12.15
CA SER A 145 -17.31 4.80 11.85
C SER A 145 -16.52 5.37 13.02
N TYR A 146 -15.42 6.04 12.74
CA TYR A 146 -14.62 6.72 13.73
C TYR A 146 -14.69 8.23 13.45
N ALA A 147 -15.20 8.98 14.40
CA ALA A 147 -15.20 10.44 14.36
C ALA A 147 -14.39 10.93 15.57
N GLY A 148 -13.41 11.79 15.32
CA GLY A 148 -12.63 12.44 16.37
C GLY A 148 -11.84 11.48 17.28
N VAL A 149 -11.23 10.45 16.70
CA VAL A 149 -10.31 9.57 17.47
C VAL A 149 -9.05 10.36 17.81
N LYS A 150 -8.80 10.55 19.11
CA LYS A 150 -7.53 11.08 19.61
C LYS A 150 -6.48 9.99 19.63
#